data_031ef03cc3a187bdd4e5acc192c11fbc
#
_entry.id   031ef03cc3a187bdd4e5acc192c11fbc
#
_cell.length_a   1.000
_cell.length_b   1.000
_cell.length_c   1.000
_cell.angle_alpha   90.00
_cell.angle_beta   90.00
_cell.angle_gamma   90.00
#
_symmetry.space_group_name_H-M   'P 1'
#
loop_
_entity.id
_entity.type
_entity.pdbx_description
1 polymer ?
#
loop_
_entity_poly.entity_id
_entity_poly.type
_entity_poly.pdbx_seq_one_letter_code
_entity_poly.pdbx_strand_id
1 'polypeptide(L)'
;MTKNGKCLWIIDTLLHTGELSLKELNAKWERSTLRDSDDTSRLHERTFARYKEFIAGEYGIDIEYSPSTNKYFIANADEVKKNALYRYLLSAYRVADLNTRMIRHKEQMMFEPAPTGVEHLETMLKAIEEGRTVRFDYRSHYRDEPTRDWEVIPCFLRIFEGRWYLVAELTDRTDTRRL
;
A
#
# COMPACT_ATOMS: atom_id res chain seq x y z
N MET A 1 4.00 15.40 6.43
CA MET A 1 3.36 14.14 5.98
C MET A 1 2.69 14.31 4.63
N THR A 2 2.74 13.28 3.73
CA THR A 2 2.09 13.31 2.42
C THR A 2 0.56 13.21 2.53
N LYS A 3 -0.18 13.66 1.47
CA LYS A 3 -1.64 13.53 1.40
C LYS A 3 -2.08 12.06 1.54
N ASN A 4 -1.40 11.14 0.85
CA ASN A 4 -1.70 9.71 0.91
C ASN A 4 -1.49 9.14 2.32
N GLY A 5 -0.42 9.53 3.01
CA GLY A 5 -0.18 9.12 4.39
C GLY A 5 -1.32 9.55 5.32
N LYS A 6 -1.84 10.77 5.16
CA LYS A 6 -2.98 11.26 5.97
C LYS A 6 -4.27 10.51 5.65
N CYS A 7 -4.50 10.13 4.38
CA CYS A 7 -5.62 9.28 3.98
C CYS A 7 -5.53 7.89 4.64
N LEU A 8 -4.37 7.24 4.56
CA LEU A 8 -4.17 5.92 5.18
C LEU A 8 -4.34 5.99 6.70
N TRP A 9 -3.88 7.07 7.34
CA TRP A 9 -4.11 7.30 8.77
C TRP A 9 -5.60 7.43 9.11
N ILE A 10 -6.39 8.16 8.32
CA ILE A 10 -7.83 8.30 8.51
C ILE A 10 -8.52 6.93 8.38
N ILE A 11 -8.20 6.19 7.31
CA ILE A 11 -8.75 4.86 7.06
C ILE A 11 -8.42 3.92 8.22
N ASP A 12 -7.15 3.83 8.59
CA ASP A 12 -6.68 2.96 9.66
C ASP A 12 -7.34 3.29 11.00
N THR A 13 -7.43 4.58 11.33
CA THR A 13 -8.07 5.05 12.57
C THR A 13 -9.55 4.68 12.62
N LEU A 14 -10.31 4.89 11.55
CA LEU A 14 -11.73 4.55 11.49
C LEU A 14 -11.96 3.03 11.49
N LEU A 15 -11.15 2.25 10.80
CA LEU A 15 -11.24 0.77 10.82
C LEU A 15 -11.02 0.19 12.22
N HIS A 16 -10.15 0.82 13.03
CA HIS A 16 -9.84 0.36 14.39
C HIS A 16 -10.88 0.78 15.42
N THR A 17 -11.42 2.00 15.27
CA THR A 17 -12.32 2.57 16.29
C THR A 17 -13.79 2.37 15.96
N GLY A 18 -14.11 2.02 14.72
CA GLY A 18 -15.45 1.91 14.19
C GLY A 18 -16.02 3.25 13.73
N GLU A 19 -16.35 4.16 14.66
CA GLU A 19 -16.91 5.48 14.33
C GLU A 19 -16.29 6.59 15.19
N LEU A 20 -16.07 7.75 14.61
CA LEU A 20 -15.52 8.94 15.28
C LEU A 20 -16.16 10.23 14.77
N SER A 21 -16.38 11.16 15.67
CA SER A 21 -16.65 12.57 15.31
C SER A 21 -15.38 13.24 14.77
N LEU A 22 -15.54 14.31 14.01
CA LEU A 22 -14.39 15.08 13.50
C LEU A 22 -13.51 15.63 14.63
N LYS A 23 -14.11 15.97 15.78
CA LYS A 23 -13.40 16.40 16.98
C LYS A 23 -12.52 15.29 17.56
N GLU A 24 -13.05 14.07 17.67
CA GLU A 24 -12.30 12.90 18.16
C GLU A 24 -11.19 12.50 17.19
N LEU A 25 -11.46 12.57 15.88
CA LEU A 25 -10.46 12.32 14.85
C LEU A 25 -9.30 13.33 14.95
N ASN A 26 -9.60 14.61 15.12
CA ASN A 26 -8.58 15.64 15.35
C ASN A 26 -7.79 15.40 16.65
N ALA A 27 -8.43 15.03 17.74
CA ALA A 27 -7.75 14.72 18.99
C ALA A 27 -6.80 13.51 18.87
N LYS A 28 -7.16 12.50 18.06
CA LYS A 28 -6.27 11.38 17.74
C LYS A 28 -5.12 11.82 16.83
N TRP A 29 -5.38 12.71 15.85
CA TRP A 29 -4.35 13.28 15.00
C TRP A 29 -3.30 14.06 15.78
N GLU A 30 -3.73 14.88 16.73
CA GLU A 30 -2.83 15.66 17.59
C GLU A 30 -1.86 14.79 18.41
N ARG A 31 -2.25 13.54 18.69
CA ARG A 31 -1.42 12.53 19.43
C ARG A 31 -0.68 11.57 18.54
N SER A 32 -0.86 11.67 17.22
CA SER A 32 -0.22 10.77 16.27
C SER A 32 1.27 11.05 16.16
N THR A 33 2.06 9.99 16.14
CA THR A 33 3.51 10.05 15.89
C THR A 33 3.86 10.46 14.48
N LEU A 34 2.90 10.38 13.55
CA LEU A 34 3.04 10.78 12.14
C LEU A 34 2.93 12.30 11.94
N ARG A 35 2.46 13.00 12.93
CA ARG A 35 2.35 14.44 12.87
C ARG A 35 3.74 15.03 13.03
N ASP A 36 4.17 15.81 12.02
CA ASP A 36 5.37 16.62 12.15
C ASP A 36 5.17 17.64 13.29
N SER A 37 6.22 17.92 14.06
CA SER A 37 6.16 18.85 15.21
C SER A 37 5.58 20.21 14.84
N ASP A 38 5.76 20.62 13.59
CA ASP A 38 5.33 21.91 13.06
C ASP A 38 3.94 21.86 12.37
N ASP A 39 3.35 20.65 12.21
CA ASP A 39 2.03 20.50 11.61
C ASP A 39 0.93 20.81 12.64
N THR A 40 0.52 22.06 12.73
CA THR A 40 -0.63 22.51 13.54
C THR A 40 -1.97 22.31 12.82
N SER A 41 -1.98 21.70 11.63
CA SER A 41 -3.18 21.59 10.81
C SER A 41 -4.22 20.68 11.45
N ARG A 42 -5.41 21.23 11.67
CA ARG A 42 -6.61 20.49 12.04
C ARG A 42 -7.42 20.14 10.79
N LEU A 43 -8.10 19.02 10.84
CA LEU A 43 -9.08 18.66 9.83
C LEU A 43 -10.35 19.51 10.08
N HIS A 44 -10.51 20.57 9.28
CA HIS A 44 -11.78 21.31 9.19
C HIS A 44 -12.75 20.52 8.29
N GLU A 45 -14.06 20.71 8.45
CA GLU A 45 -15.10 20.02 7.69
C GLU A 45 -14.85 20.01 6.18
N ARG A 46 -14.54 21.18 5.61
CA ARG A 46 -14.24 21.31 4.17
C ARG A 46 -13.00 20.52 3.76
N THR A 47 -11.96 20.53 4.60
CA THR A 47 -10.73 19.77 4.34
C THR A 47 -10.99 18.27 4.45
N PHE A 48 -11.75 17.85 5.45
CA PHE A 48 -12.13 16.46 5.65
C PHE A 48 -13.03 15.94 4.52
N ALA A 49 -13.97 16.75 4.02
CA ALA A 49 -14.78 16.41 2.85
C ALA A 49 -13.90 16.08 1.63
N ARG A 50 -12.87 16.90 1.35
CA ARG A 50 -11.91 16.63 0.28
C ARG A 50 -11.08 15.36 0.48
N TYR A 51 -10.76 15.02 1.73
CA TYR A 51 -10.12 13.73 2.03
C TYR A 51 -11.06 12.56 1.78
N LYS A 52 -12.34 12.67 2.17
CA LYS A 52 -13.35 11.63 1.91
C LYS A 52 -13.50 11.37 0.40
N GLU A 53 -13.68 12.43 -0.39
CA GLU A 53 -13.77 12.34 -1.85
C GLU A 53 -12.52 11.66 -2.45
N PHE A 54 -11.34 12.05 -2.00
CA PHE A 54 -10.09 11.45 -2.46
C PHE A 54 -9.98 9.97 -2.05
N ILE A 55 -10.35 9.64 -0.81
CA ILE A 55 -10.36 8.25 -0.31
C ILE A 55 -11.33 7.39 -1.10
N ALA A 56 -12.51 7.90 -1.40
CA ALA A 56 -13.48 7.19 -2.23
C ALA A 56 -12.95 6.96 -3.65
N GLY A 57 -12.37 7.98 -4.28
CA GLY A 57 -11.86 7.89 -5.65
C GLY A 57 -10.63 6.99 -5.80
N GLU A 58 -9.65 7.12 -4.91
CA GLU A 58 -8.36 6.43 -5.04
C GLU A 58 -8.34 5.04 -4.37
N TYR A 59 -9.09 4.90 -3.28
CA TYR A 59 -9.06 3.66 -2.49
C TYR A 59 -10.39 2.89 -2.57
N GLY A 60 -11.45 3.41 -3.18
CA GLY A 60 -12.77 2.77 -3.20
C GLY A 60 -13.33 2.54 -1.79
N ILE A 61 -13.00 3.41 -0.83
CA ILE A 61 -13.41 3.31 0.57
C ILE A 61 -14.37 4.44 0.90
N ASP A 62 -15.60 4.09 1.27
CA ASP A 62 -16.66 5.05 1.52
C ASP A 62 -16.73 5.43 3.00
N ILE A 63 -16.46 6.71 3.29
CA ILE A 63 -16.60 7.29 4.62
C ILE A 63 -17.93 8.05 4.68
N GLU A 64 -18.86 7.51 5.45
CA GLU A 64 -20.18 8.09 5.66
C GLU A 64 -20.32 8.80 7.00
N TYR A 65 -21.36 9.61 7.12
CA TYR A 65 -21.71 10.34 8.32
C TYR A 65 -23.04 9.83 8.88
N SER A 66 -23.05 9.54 10.17
CA SER A 66 -24.25 9.17 10.93
C SER A 66 -24.79 10.40 11.67
N PRO A 67 -25.95 10.94 11.28
CA PRO A 67 -26.57 12.07 12.00
C PRO A 67 -26.98 11.73 13.44
N SER A 68 -27.33 10.46 13.71
CA SER A 68 -27.77 10.00 15.03
C SER A 68 -26.65 10.00 16.06
N THR A 69 -25.42 9.69 15.65
CA THR A 69 -24.24 9.65 16.53
C THR A 69 -23.32 10.86 16.36
N ASN A 70 -23.55 11.68 15.33
CA ASN A 70 -22.66 12.79 14.91
C ASN A 70 -21.24 12.31 14.64
N LYS A 71 -21.09 11.14 13.99
CA LYS A 71 -19.81 10.50 13.74
C LYS A 71 -19.68 10.02 12.29
N TYR A 72 -18.44 9.83 11.88
CA TYR A 72 -18.04 9.27 10.60
C TYR A 72 -17.61 7.82 10.78
N PHE A 73 -17.90 6.97 9.81
CA PHE A 73 -17.56 5.56 9.80
C PHE A 73 -17.28 5.09 8.35
N ILE A 74 -16.64 3.94 8.19
CA ILE A 74 -16.42 3.33 6.88
C ILE A 74 -17.58 2.40 6.58
N ALA A 75 -18.36 2.72 5.53
CA ALA A 75 -19.56 1.98 5.16
C ALA A 75 -19.23 0.55 4.71
N ASN A 76 -18.18 0.38 3.93
CA ASN A 76 -17.71 -0.91 3.42
C ASN A 76 -16.56 -1.52 4.25
N ALA A 77 -16.53 -1.29 5.57
CA ALA A 77 -15.44 -1.69 6.46
C ALA A 77 -15.12 -3.19 6.41
N ASP A 78 -16.11 -4.05 6.28
CA ASP A 78 -15.91 -5.51 6.22
C ASP A 78 -15.25 -5.96 4.92
N GLU A 79 -15.56 -5.31 3.81
CA GLU A 79 -14.90 -5.56 2.52
C GLU A 79 -13.43 -5.12 2.58
N VAL A 80 -13.18 -3.92 3.11
CA VAL A 80 -11.83 -3.38 3.29
C VAL A 80 -10.99 -4.30 4.18
N LYS A 81 -11.53 -4.80 5.29
CA LYS A 81 -10.82 -5.72 6.20
C LYS A 81 -10.51 -7.07 5.57
N LYS A 82 -11.35 -7.56 4.65
CA LYS A 82 -11.15 -8.84 3.95
C LYS A 82 -10.21 -8.71 2.74
N ASN A 83 -10.09 -7.54 2.16
CA ASN A 83 -9.29 -7.32 0.95
C ASN A 83 -7.79 -7.39 1.26
N ALA A 84 -7.08 -8.27 0.55
CA ALA A 84 -5.65 -8.49 0.75
C ALA A 84 -4.80 -7.25 0.46
N LEU A 85 -5.15 -6.46 -0.57
CA LEU A 85 -4.44 -5.24 -0.94
C LEU A 85 -4.51 -4.20 0.19
N TYR A 86 -5.70 -3.92 0.73
CA TYR A 86 -5.85 -2.95 1.82
C TYR A 86 -5.13 -3.42 3.08
N ARG A 87 -5.19 -4.70 3.41
CA ARG A 87 -4.44 -5.26 4.53
C ARG A 87 -2.93 -5.07 4.36
N TYR A 88 -2.42 -5.28 3.16
CA TYR A 88 -1.01 -5.05 2.84
C TYR A 88 -0.64 -3.57 2.96
N LEU A 89 -1.39 -2.66 2.34
CA LEU A 89 -1.15 -1.22 2.38
C LEU A 89 -1.19 -0.65 3.81
N LEU A 90 -2.19 -1.04 4.60
CA LEU A 90 -2.30 -0.59 6.00
C LEU A 90 -1.20 -1.19 6.88
N SER A 91 -0.78 -2.42 6.63
CA SER A 91 0.35 -3.03 7.33
C SER A 91 1.65 -2.30 7.02
N ALA A 92 1.94 -2.04 5.75
CA ALA A 92 3.12 -1.28 5.32
C ALA A 92 3.12 0.14 5.91
N TYR A 93 1.95 0.79 5.91
CA TYR A 93 1.75 2.10 6.53
C TYR A 93 2.07 2.09 8.04
N ARG A 94 1.56 1.12 8.80
CA ARG A 94 1.83 0.98 10.24
C ARG A 94 3.31 0.75 10.54
N VAL A 95 3.98 -0.07 9.73
CA VAL A 95 5.43 -0.29 9.86
C VAL A 95 6.19 1.01 9.62
N ALA A 96 5.80 1.78 8.59
CA ALA A 96 6.41 3.08 8.31
C ALA A 96 6.19 4.10 9.47
N ASP A 97 5.01 4.08 10.11
CA ASP A 97 4.72 4.89 11.30
C ASP A 97 5.65 4.55 12.48
N LEU A 98 5.94 3.27 12.65
CA LEU A 98 6.81 2.80 13.73
C LEU A 98 8.31 2.99 13.46
N ASN A 99 8.70 3.41 12.27
CA ASN A 99 10.09 3.45 11.81
C ASN A 99 11.04 4.15 12.81
N THR A 100 10.69 5.34 13.29
CA THR A 100 11.52 6.08 14.26
C THR A 100 11.70 5.32 15.58
N ARG A 101 10.67 4.59 16.02
CA ARG A 101 10.74 3.74 17.22
C ARG A 101 11.59 2.50 16.98
N MET A 102 11.44 1.88 15.81
CA MET A 102 12.21 0.70 15.38
C MET A 102 13.70 1.04 15.31
N ILE A 103 14.07 2.19 14.74
CA ILE A 103 15.48 2.64 14.70
C ILE A 103 16.08 2.78 16.11
N ARG A 104 15.33 3.29 17.09
CA ARG A 104 15.79 3.42 18.48
C ARG A 104 16.00 2.07 19.15
N HIS A 105 15.29 1.05 18.75
CA HIS A 105 15.31 -0.30 19.32
C HIS A 105 15.89 -1.36 18.37
N LYS A 106 16.71 -0.94 17.39
CA LYS A 106 17.28 -1.82 16.36
C LYS A 106 18.02 -3.04 16.91
N GLU A 107 18.64 -2.90 18.08
CA GLU A 107 19.38 -3.97 18.77
C GLU A 107 18.48 -5.08 19.35
N GLN A 108 17.17 -4.75 19.51
CA GLN A 108 16.16 -5.66 20.06
C GLN A 108 15.26 -6.25 18.96
N MET A 109 15.57 -5.96 17.69
CA MET A 109 14.78 -6.38 16.54
C MET A 109 15.66 -7.13 15.54
N MET A 110 15.17 -8.27 15.08
CA MET A 110 15.79 -9.02 13.99
C MET A 110 14.98 -8.80 12.71
N PHE A 111 15.64 -8.39 11.65
CA PHE A 111 15.02 -8.17 10.36
C PHE A 111 15.48 -9.21 9.36
N GLU A 112 14.55 -9.79 8.64
CA GLU A 112 14.90 -10.50 7.42
C GLU A 112 15.24 -9.49 6.30
N PRO A 113 16.05 -9.88 5.30
CA PRO A 113 16.33 -9.03 4.16
C PRO A 113 15.02 -8.54 3.51
N ALA A 114 14.96 -7.26 3.19
CA ALA A 114 13.81 -6.69 2.49
C ALA A 114 13.58 -7.44 1.16
N PRO A 115 12.32 -7.57 0.69
CA PRO A 115 12.03 -8.15 -0.61
C PRO A 115 12.86 -7.46 -1.70
N THR A 116 13.59 -8.25 -2.47
CA THR A 116 14.33 -7.74 -3.63
C THR A 116 13.37 -7.48 -4.79
N GLY A 117 13.75 -6.57 -5.71
CA GLY A 117 12.97 -6.29 -6.92
C GLY A 117 11.96 -5.15 -6.78
N VAL A 118 11.87 -4.48 -5.61
CA VAL A 118 11.00 -3.32 -5.41
C VAL A 118 11.35 -2.19 -6.39
N GLU A 119 12.62 -2.05 -6.73
CA GLU A 119 13.15 -1.09 -7.70
C GLU A 119 12.61 -1.28 -9.12
N HIS A 120 12.11 -2.48 -9.44
CA HIS A 120 11.55 -2.80 -10.76
C HIS A 120 10.03 -2.67 -10.82
N LEU A 121 9.33 -2.50 -9.68
CA LEU A 121 7.88 -2.50 -9.63
C LEU A 121 7.26 -1.40 -10.48
N GLU A 122 7.79 -0.19 -10.44
CA GLU A 122 7.27 0.93 -11.24
C GLU A 122 7.36 0.63 -12.74
N THR A 123 8.49 0.09 -13.18
CA THR A 123 8.71 -0.29 -14.58
C THR A 123 7.74 -1.38 -15.02
N MET A 124 7.52 -2.39 -14.18
CA MET A 124 6.59 -3.49 -14.47
C MET A 124 5.14 -3.02 -14.51
N LEU A 125 4.72 -2.18 -13.56
CA LEU A 125 3.37 -1.61 -13.54
C LEU A 125 3.10 -0.78 -14.79
N LYS A 126 4.03 0.09 -15.18
CA LYS A 126 3.93 0.86 -16.43
C LYS A 126 3.80 -0.03 -17.67
N ALA A 127 4.60 -1.10 -17.73
CA ALA A 127 4.54 -2.01 -18.86
C ALA A 127 3.20 -2.75 -18.93
N ILE A 128 2.62 -3.12 -17.77
CA ILE A 128 1.25 -3.70 -17.70
C ILE A 128 0.20 -2.70 -18.16
N GLU A 129 0.24 -1.47 -17.65
CA GLU A 129 -0.71 -0.41 -17.98
C GLU A 129 -0.71 -0.03 -19.47
N GLU A 130 0.50 -0.01 -20.07
CA GLU A 130 0.69 0.38 -21.47
C GLU A 130 0.67 -0.81 -22.45
N GLY A 131 0.52 -2.04 -21.96
CA GLY A 131 0.52 -3.27 -22.76
C GLY A 131 1.85 -3.50 -23.50
N ARG A 132 2.97 -3.07 -22.91
CA ARG A 132 4.31 -3.18 -23.50
C ARG A 132 5.01 -4.46 -23.08
N THR A 133 5.81 -5.02 -23.98
CA THR A 133 6.77 -6.07 -23.65
C THR A 133 7.90 -5.54 -22.78
N VAL A 134 8.43 -6.41 -21.92
CA VAL A 134 9.67 -6.14 -21.16
C VAL A 134 10.73 -7.16 -21.52
N ARG A 135 11.99 -6.68 -21.54
CA ARG A 135 13.15 -7.51 -21.81
C ARG A 135 14.09 -7.48 -20.61
N PHE A 136 14.55 -8.64 -20.16
CA PHE A 136 15.45 -8.77 -19.01
C PHE A 136 16.28 -10.03 -19.05
N ASP A 137 17.38 -9.99 -18.30
CA ASP A 137 18.18 -11.18 -18.01
C ASP A 137 17.67 -11.82 -16.73
N TYR A 138 17.43 -13.11 -16.75
CA TYR A 138 16.92 -13.86 -15.61
C TYR A 138 17.93 -14.85 -15.08
N ARG A 139 18.26 -14.75 -13.79
CA ARG A 139 19.09 -15.73 -13.09
C ARG A 139 18.22 -16.59 -12.18
N SER A 140 18.03 -17.85 -12.55
CA SER A 140 17.38 -18.84 -11.71
C SER A 140 18.26 -19.27 -10.56
N HIS A 141 17.70 -19.52 -9.36
CA HIS A 141 18.46 -20.15 -8.26
C HIS A 141 18.86 -21.59 -8.54
N TYR A 142 18.30 -22.22 -9.59
CA TYR A 142 18.54 -23.61 -9.96
C TYR A 142 19.51 -23.75 -11.15
N ARG A 143 20.02 -22.66 -11.72
CA ARG A 143 20.91 -22.68 -12.87
C ARG A 143 22.09 -21.75 -12.62
N ASP A 144 23.29 -22.22 -12.94
CA ASP A 144 24.52 -21.45 -12.77
C ASP A 144 24.63 -20.30 -13.77
N GLU A 145 24.07 -20.44 -14.96
CA GLU A 145 24.10 -19.40 -15.99
C GLU A 145 22.77 -18.65 -16.11
N PRO A 146 22.82 -17.32 -16.24
CA PRO A 146 21.63 -16.51 -16.47
C PRO A 146 21.08 -16.80 -17.89
N THR A 147 19.77 -16.90 -18.01
CA THR A 147 19.10 -16.86 -19.31
C THR A 147 19.03 -15.39 -19.73
N ARG A 148 19.59 -15.06 -20.87
CA ARG A 148 19.67 -13.68 -21.38
C ARG A 148 18.52 -13.36 -22.33
N ASP A 149 18.21 -12.08 -22.46
CA ASP A 149 17.26 -11.55 -23.44
C ASP A 149 15.86 -12.18 -23.41
N TRP A 150 15.33 -12.42 -22.20
CA TRP A 150 13.94 -12.84 -22.08
C TRP A 150 13.03 -11.67 -22.44
N GLU A 151 12.20 -11.89 -23.46
CA GLU A 151 11.17 -10.94 -23.87
C GLU A 151 9.78 -11.51 -23.51
N VAL A 152 9.05 -10.79 -22.67
CA VAL A 152 7.77 -11.26 -22.13
C VAL A 152 6.72 -10.16 -22.17
N ILE A 153 5.45 -10.56 -22.22
CA ILE A 153 4.30 -9.67 -22.03
C ILE A 153 3.89 -9.78 -20.55
N PRO A 154 4.11 -8.74 -19.73
CA PRO A 154 3.74 -8.77 -18.33
C PRO A 154 2.22 -8.78 -18.16
N CYS A 155 1.70 -9.73 -17.36
CA CYS A 155 0.27 -9.87 -17.10
C CYS A 155 -0.12 -9.28 -15.75
N PHE A 156 0.56 -9.72 -14.68
CA PHE A 156 0.34 -9.19 -13.33
C PHE A 156 1.53 -9.44 -12.41
N LEU A 157 1.56 -8.69 -11.30
CA LEU A 157 2.53 -8.85 -10.23
C LEU A 157 1.89 -9.58 -9.05
N ARG A 158 2.64 -10.51 -8.47
CA ARG A 158 2.22 -11.26 -7.28
C ARG A 158 3.27 -11.10 -6.18
N ILE A 159 2.80 -10.82 -4.96
CA ILE A 159 3.64 -10.97 -3.77
C ILE A 159 3.36 -12.32 -3.12
N PHE A 160 4.43 -13.09 -2.85
CA PHE A 160 4.33 -14.37 -2.18
C PHE A 160 5.58 -14.60 -1.32
N GLU A 161 5.39 -14.97 -0.05
CA GLU A 161 6.47 -15.14 0.93
C GLU A 161 7.49 -13.99 0.95
N GLY A 162 6.99 -12.75 0.93
CA GLY A 162 7.81 -11.54 0.94
C GLY A 162 8.60 -11.28 -0.34
N ARG A 163 8.33 -11.99 -1.44
CA ARG A 163 9.00 -11.81 -2.74
C ARG A 163 8.01 -11.37 -3.81
N TRP A 164 8.50 -10.55 -4.74
CA TRP A 164 7.73 -10.16 -5.92
C TRP A 164 7.97 -11.13 -7.07
N TYR A 165 6.89 -11.53 -7.70
CA TYR A 165 6.86 -12.39 -8.87
C TYR A 165 6.14 -11.69 -10.00
N LEU A 166 6.74 -11.71 -11.19
CA LEU A 166 6.10 -11.31 -12.43
C LEU A 166 5.45 -12.54 -13.06
N VAL A 167 4.14 -12.47 -13.31
CA VAL A 167 3.45 -13.44 -14.16
C VAL A 167 3.32 -12.82 -15.54
N ALA A 168 3.84 -13.52 -16.54
CA ALA A 168 3.98 -13.00 -17.90
C ALA A 168 3.81 -14.11 -18.94
N GLU A 169 3.47 -13.72 -20.16
CA GLU A 169 3.47 -14.58 -21.34
C GLU A 169 4.78 -14.43 -22.11
N LEU A 170 5.33 -15.53 -22.63
CA LEU A 170 6.47 -15.49 -23.53
C LEU A 170 6.02 -14.96 -24.90
N THR A 171 6.80 -14.03 -25.47
CA THR A 171 6.53 -13.52 -26.82
C THR A 171 6.83 -14.56 -27.89
N ASP A 172 7.75 -15.47 -27.63
CA ASP A 172 8.10 -16.55 -28.57
C ASP A 172 7.30 -17.82 -28.23
N ARG A 173 6.30 -18.14 -29.08
CA ARG A 173 5.42 -19.31 -28.93
C ARG A 173 6.11 -20.66 -29.12
N THR A 174 7.43 -20.68 -29.40
CA THR A 174 8.19 -21.90 -29.66
C THR A 174 8.74 -22.56 -28.40
N ASP A 175 8.78 -21.87 -27.27
CA ASP A 175 9.25 -22.44 -26.01
C ASP A 175 8.11 -22.66 -25.01
N THR A 176 7.58 -23.87 -25.00
CA THR A 176 6.51 -24.35 -24.09
C THR A 176 6.98 -24.57 -22.65
N ARG A 177 7.99 -23.86 -22.18
CA ARG A 177 8.45 -23.96 -20.80
C ARG A 177 7.57 -23.09 -19.90
N ARG A 178 6.70 -23.76 -19.16
CA ARG A 178 5.97 -23.14 -18.04
C ARG A 178 6.98 -22.74 -16.96
N LEU A 179 6.97 -21.47 -16.60
CA LEU A 179 7.63 -20.93 -15.40
C LEU A 179 6.78 -21.16 -14.17
#